data_3bbdd3f5a0c6903d6f5c552fe9777f98
#
_entry.id   3bbdd3f5a0c6903d6f5c552fe9777f98
#
_cell.length_a   1.000
_cell.length_b   1.000
_cell.length_c   1.000
_cell.angle_alpha   90.00
_cell.angle_beta   90.00
_cell.angle_gamma   90.00
#
_symmetry.space_group_name_H-M   'P 1'
#
loop_
_entity.id
_entity.type
_entity.pdbx_description
1 polymer ?
#
loop_
_entity_poly.entity_id
_entity_poly.type
_entity_poly.pdbx_seq_one_letter_code
_entity_poly.pdbx_strand_id
1 'polypeptide(L)'
;MCTNGVNVDQFKMMLEQMDDQVALNRRWTHKLFHKADDNGYETTAAVLKEIQGLMDEARALLTDAQDALDKDASSAPGVTVNLV
;
A
#
# COMPACT_ATOMS: atom_id res chain seq x y z
N MET A 1 -2.43 -3.59 26.80
CA MET A 1 -2.20 -3.37 26.47
C MET A 1 -1.90 -2.88 25.88
N CYS A 2 -1.82 -2.97 25.79
CA CYS A 2 -1.45 -2.64 25.38
C CYS A 2 -0.98 -2.10 24.79
N THR A 3 -0.96 -1.92 24.72
CA THR A 3 -0.48 -1.52 24.29
C THR A 3 0.30 -1.13 23.68
N ASN A 4 0.10 -0.78 23.86
CA ASN A 4 1.28 -0.35 23.60
C ASN A 4 2.11 -1.33 22.96
N GLY A 5 1.88 -2.19 22.81
CA GLY A 5 2.64 -3.29 22.35
C GLY A 5 2.74 -3.45 20.86
N VAL A 6 2.85 -2.36 20.13
CA VAL A 6 2.99 -2.48 18.68
C VAL A 6 4.41 -2.94 18.35
N ASN A 7 4.50 -4.05 17.63
CA ASN A 7 5.77 -4.52 17.10
C ASN A 7 6.03 -3.79 15.78
N VAL A 8 7.00 -2.90 15.76
CA VAL A 8 7.28 -2.06 14.61
C VAL A 8 7.67 -2.89 13.39
N ASP A 9 8.49 -3.92 13.60
CA ASP A 9 8.92 -4.76 12.48
C ASP A 9 7.74 -5.51 11.87
N GLN A 10 6.84 -5.99 12.70
CA GLN A 10 5.65 -6.69 12.22
C GLN A 10 4.71 -5.72 11.48
N PHE A 11 4.55 -4.53 12.03
CA PHE A 11 3.74 -3.48 11.39
C PHE A 11 4.31 -3.16 10.01
N LYS A 12 5.62 -2.98 9.94
CA LYS A 12 6.28 -2.67 8.68
C LYS A 12 6.10 -3.80 7.66
N MET A 13 6.22 -5.03 8.12
CA MET A 13 6.01 -6.19 7.26
C MET A 13 4.59 -6.22 6.70
N MET A 14 3.60 -5.86 7.52
CA MET A 14 2.21 -5.81 7.07
C MET A 14 2.00 -4.74 6.00
N LEU A 15 2.65 -3.58 6.16
CA LEU A 15 2.59 -2.54 5.13
C LEU A 15 3.22 -3.01 3.82
N GLU A 16 4.33 -3.75 3.91
CA GLU A 16 4.97 -4.33 2.73
C GLU A 16 4.08 -5.35 2.06
N GLN A 17 3.39 -6.17 2.86
CA GLN A 17 2.46 -7.15 2.30
C GLN A 17 1.28 -6.47 1.60
N MET A 18 0.78 -5.38 2.16
CA MET A 18 -0.27 -4.60 1.49
C MET A 18 0.23 -4.09 0.15
N ASP A 19 1.45 -3.56 0.11
CA ASP A 19 2.02 -3.07 -1.15
C ASP A 19 2.15 -4.20 -2.16
N ASP A 20 2.60 -5.37 -1.74
CA ASP A 20 2.73 -6.53 -2.62
C ASP A 20 1.37 -6.93 -3.20
N GLN A 21 0.31 -6.88 -2.38
CA GLN A 21 -1.03 -7.22 -2.85
C GLN A 21 -1.56 -6.18 -3.82
N VAL A 22 -1.31 -4.91 -3.55
CA VAL A 22 -1.72 -3.86 -4.48
C VAL A 22 -0.96 -4.01 -5.80
N ALA A 23 0.33 -4.34 -5.74
CA ALA A 23 1.13 -4.56 -6.94
C ALA A 23 0.58 -5.73 -7.76
N LEU A 24 0.18 -6.81 -7.09
CA LEU A 24 -0.40 -7.95 -7.78
C LEU A 24 -1.73 -7.58 -8.42
N ASN A 25 -2.60 -6.89 -7.69
CA ASN A 25 -3.88 -6.46 -8.21
C ASN A 25 -3.72 -5.45 -9.34
N ARG A 26 -2.72 -4.60 -9.25
CA ARG A 26 -2.43 -3.65 -10.32
C ARG A 26 -2.03 -4.38 -11.60
N ARG A 27 -1.26 -5.45 -11.46
CA ARG A 27 -0.89 -6.28 -12.62
C ARG A 27 -2.10 -6.92 -13.25
N TRP A 28 -3.02 -7.43 -12.44
CA TRP A 28 -4.27 -8.01 -12.96
C TRP A 28 -5.13 -6.96 -13.63
N THR A 29 -5.20 -5.77 -13.05
CA THR A 29 -5.96 -4.66 -13.63
C THR A 29 -5.40 -4.30 -15.01
N HIS A 30 -4.09 -4.28 -15.13
CA HIS A 30 -3.43 -3.98 -16.41
C HIS A 30 -3.77 -5.04 -17.46
N LYS A 31 -3.74 -6.30 -17.09
CA LYS A 31 -4.13 -7.38 -17.99
C LYS A 31 -5.57 -7.26 -18.42
N LEU A 32 -6.46 -6.98 -17.48
CA LEU A 32 -7.88 -6.81 -17.80
C LEU A 32 -8.12 -5.58 -18.67
N PHE A 33 -7.36 -4.51 -18.45
CA PHE A 33 -7.43 -3.33 -19.29
C PHE A 33 -7.12 -3.69 -20.74
N HIS A 34 -6.03 -4.41 -20.98
CA HIS A 34 -5.67 -4.82 -22.35
C HIS A 34 -6.75 -5.72 -22.94
N LYS A 35 -7.29 -6.63 -22.15
CA LYS A 35 -8.33 -7.52 -22.63
C LYS A 35 -9.58 -6.75 -23.04
N ALA A 36 -9.97 -5.77 -22.23
CA ALA A 36 -11.13 -4.94 -22.56
C ALA A 36 -10.84 -4.09 -23.79
N ASP A 37 -9.66 -3.48 -23.86
CA ASP A 37 -9.28 -2.64 -24.98
C ASP A 37 -9.24 -3.43 -26.29
N ASP A 38 -8.66 -4.63 -26.25
CA ASP A 38 -8.55 -5.49 -27.43
C ASP A 38 -9.91 -5.95 -27.95
N ASN A 39 -10.91 -5.97 -27.07
CA ASN A 39 -12.25 -6.39 -27.46
C ASN A 39 -13.20 -5.22 -27.75
N GLY A 40 -12.68 -4.00 -27.74
CA GLY A 40 -13.47 -2.82 -28.02
C GLY A 40 -14.38 -2.38 -26.89
N TYR A 41 -14.13 -2.87 -25.67
CA TYR A 41 -14.90 -2.49 -24.50
C TYR A 41 -14.32 -1.20 -23.92
N GLU A 42 -14.56 -0.10 -24.61
CA GLU A 42 -13.87 1.16 -24.30
C GLU A 42 -14.20 1.71 -22.94
N THR A 43 -15.46 1.64 -22.53
CA THR A 43 -15.86 2.14 -21.22
C THR A 43 -15.22 1.33 -20.10
N THR A 44 -15.24 0.00 -20.24
CA THR A 44 -14.59 -0.88 -19.27
C THR A 44 -13.10 -0.62 -19.20
N ALA A 45 -12.47 -0.47 -20.36
CA ALA A 45 -11.02 -0.19 -20.41
C ALA A 45 -10.70 1.13 -19.72
N ALA A 46 -11.51 2.16 -19.93
CA ALA A 46 -11.28 3.46 -19.31
C ALA A 46 -11.37 3.39 -17.78
N VAL A 47 -12.37 2.65 -17.27
CA VAL A 47 -12.52 2.49 -15.83
C VAL A 47 -11.36 1.69 -15.25
N LEU A 48 -10.93 0.64 -15.94
CA LEU A 48 -9.79 -0.17 -15.48
C LEU A 48 -8.50 0.64 -15.45
N LYS A 49 -8.33 1.53 -16.42
CA LYS A 49 -7.14 2.39 -16.44
C LYS A 49 -7.15 3.35 -15.26
N GLU A 50 -8.31 3.85 -14.90
CA GLU A 50 -8.46 4.71 -13.73
C GLU A 50 -8.13 3.94 -12.45
N ILE A 51 -8.62 2.72 -12.33
CA ILE A 51 -8.30 1.87 -11.18
C ILE A 51 -6.79 1.65 -11.08
N GLN A 52 -6.15 1.38 -12.22
CA GLN A 52 -4.71 1.18 -12.25
C GLN A 52 -3.97 2.40 -11.71
N GLY A 53 -4.39 3.61 -12.10
CA GLY A 53 -3.80 4.84 -11.61
C GLY A 53 -3.97 5.01 -10.11
N LEU A 54 -5.15 4.65 -9.59
CA LEU A 54 -5.41 4.70 -8.16
C LEU A 54 -4.54 3.70 -7.39
N MET A 55 -4.28 2.54 -7.98
CA MET A 55 -3.40 1.55 -7.36
C MET A 55 -1.96 2.04 -7.33
N ASP A 56 -1.50 2.72 -8.38
CA ASP A 56 -0.18 3.32 -8.39
C ASP A 56 -0.05 4.38 -7.30
N GLU A 57 -1.10 5.18 -7.11
CA GLU A 57 -1.14 6.17 -6.04
C GLU A 57 -1.12 5.50 -4.67
N ALA A 58 -1.89 4.43 -4.51
CA ALA A 58 -1.94 3.70 -3.25
C ALA A 58 -0.56 3.14 -2.90
N ARG A 59 0.18 2.63 -3.89
CA ARG A 59 1.52 2.11 -3.65
C ARG A 59 2.49 3.20 -3.22
N ALA A 60 2.38 4.38 -3.82
CA ALA A 60 3.21 5.51 -3.41
C ALA A 60 2.91 5.90 -1.96
N LEU A 61 1.62 5.90 -1.58
CA LEU A 61 1.22 6.20 -0.22
C LEU A 61 1.66 5.12 0.76
N LEU A 62 1.68 3.85 0.34
CA LEU A 62 2.17 2.77 1.19
C LEU A 62 3.67 2.92 1.46
N THR A 63 4.43 3.37 0.47
CA THR A 63 5.83 3.68 0.68
C THR A 63 5.98 4.84 1.67
N ASP A 64 5.16 5.87 1.52
CA ASP A 64 5.16 7.00 2.45
C ASP A 64 4.79 6.54 3.87
N ALA A 65 3.85 5.60 3.98
CA ALA A 65 3.45 5.07 5.28
C ALA A 65 4.60 4.33 5.95
N GLN A 66 5.39 3.58 5.18
CA GLN A 66 6.55 2.88 5.73
C GLN A 66 7.61 3.87 6.22
N ASP A 67 7.84 4.92 5.44
CA ASP A 67 8.78 5.97 5.83
C ASP A 67 8.28 6.71 7.07
N ALA A 68 6.97 6.99 7.12
CA ALA A 68 6.37 7.64 8.27
C ALA A 68 6.47 6.77 9.51
N LEU A 69 6.29 5.47 9.37
CA LEU A 69 6.41 4.55 10.49
C LEU A 69 7.85 4.55 11.03
N ASP A 70 8.85 4.51 10.15
CA ASP A 70 10.24 4.57 10.57
C ASP A 70 10.51 5.84 11.34
N LYS A 71 9.98 6.96 10.85
CA LYS A 71 10.18 8.25 11.51
C LYS A 71 9.50 8.29 12.87
N ASP A 72 8.26 7.84 12.94
CA ASP A 72 7.50 7.85 14.19
C ASP A 72 8.14 6.92 15.22
N ALA A 73 8.57 5.74 14.78
CA ALA A 73 9.18 4.77 15.68
C ALA A 73 10.51 5.25 16.22
N SER A 74 11.28 5.97 15.42
CA SER A 74 12.58 6.46 15.87
C SER A 74 12.47 7.72 16.73
N SER A 75 11.41 8.50 16.56
CA SER A 75 11.23 9.72 17.35
C SER A 75 10.29 9.53 18.52
N ALA A 76 9.71 8.34 18.64
CA ALA A 76 8.81 8.05 19.75
C ALA A 76 9.66 7.73 20.97
N PRO A 77 9.97 8.67 21.72
CA PRO A 77 10.80 8.44 22.84
C PRO A 77 10.03 7.73 23.88
N GLY A 78 9.95 7.79 23.69
CA GLY A 78 9.40 7.47 24.36
C GLY A 78 8.78 6.51 24.39
N VAL A 79 8.87 6.46 23.94
CA VAL A 79 8.27 5.75 23.78
C VAL A 79 8.76 5.01 24.49
N THR A 80 9.43 5.57 24.34
CA THR A 80 9.68 5.37 24.85
C THR A 80 9.74 5.33 25.65
N VAL A 81 9.90 5.61 25.76
CA VAL A 81 9.91 5.74 26.53
C VAL A 81 9.55 5.29 27.13
N ASN A 82 9.62 5.07 27.18
CA ASN A 82 9.26 4.71 27.77
C ASN A 82 9.07 4.14 28.16
N LEU A 83 9.30 3.98 28.27
CA LEU A 83 9.10 3.53 28.68
C LEU A 83 9.11 3.10 29.02
N VAL A 84 9.36 3.09 29.21
CA VAL A 84 9.35 2.83 29.59
C VAL A 84 9.29 2.63 29.86
#